data_078738cf10ba838f3febf485b6d18d82
#
_entry.id   078738cf10ba838f3febf485b6d18d82
#
_cell.length_a   1.000
_cell.length_b   1.000
_cell.length_c   1.000
_cell.angle_alpha   90.00
_cell.angle_beta   90.00
_cell.angle_gamma   90.00
#
_symmetry.space_group_name_H-M   'P 1'
#
loop_
_entity.id
_entity.type
_entity.pdbx_description
1 polymer ?
#
loop_
_entity_poly.entity_id
_entity_poly.type
_entity_poly.pdbx_seq_one_letter_code
_entity_poly.pdbx_strand_id
1 'polypeptide(L)'
;MRAFHALETAIARCLSRAMVVGTAALMYASLSANAAPLRIVAIGASNTHGWYVGNRGAYPAQLQALLRAKGIDAEVTNAGVPFETTAVMLRRIDKDVPNGTDIAILEPGGNDRRFFGTKEQRAANIAEMERRLRARSISVIVYDEEMPLRYRAFDFIHFTYEGHGIIAAALLLRVMEILDRRRNDVLPSRNASRR
;
A
#
# COMPACT_ATOMS: atom_id res chain seq x y z
N MET A 1 34.07 55.08 4.93
CA MET A 1 32.60 55.03 5.12
C MET A 1 31.85 54.19 4.07
N ARG A 2 32.15 54.28 2.74
CA ARG A 2 31.38 53.51 1.70
C ARG A 2 31.59 51.98 1.75
N ALA A 3 32.74 51.46 2.19
CA ALA A 3 32.99 50.01 2.30
C ALA A 3 32.21 49.34 3.45
N PHE A 4 31.99 50.01 4.56
CA PHE A 4 31.21 49.50 5.69
C PHE A 4 29.74 49.29 5.35
N HIS A 5 29.13 50.24 4.63
CA HIS A 5 27.71 50.14 4.20
C HIS A 5 27.46 49.01 3.19
N ALA A 6 28.45 48.67 2.36
CA ALA A 6 28.33 47.58 1.41
C ALA A 6 28.37 46.20 2.09
N LEU A 7 29.14 46.08 3.19
CA LEU A 7 29.24 44.83 3.96
C LEU A 7 27.97 44.58 4.77
N GLU A 8 27.41 45.61 5.41
CA GLU A 8 26.14 45.49 6.18
C GLU A 8 24.97 45.07 5.29
N THR A 9 24.86 45.66 4.08
CA THR A 9 23.81 45.28 3.13
C THR A 9 23.97 43.90 2.55
N ALA A 10 25.19 43.40 2.39
CA ALA A 10 25.45 42.03 1.96
C ALA A 10 25.08 40.99 3.04
N ILE A 11 25.41 41.27 4.29
CA ILE A 11 25.08 40.40 5.43
C ILE A 11 23.57 40.35 5.66
N ALA A 12 22.87 41.50 5.61
CA ALA A 12 21.42 41.56 5.74
C ALA A 12 20.66 40.80 4.64
N ARG A 13 21.18 40.83 3.40
CA ARG A 13 20.61 40.03 2.28
C ARG A 13 20.89 38.53 2.41
N CYS A 14 22.02 38.14 2.97
CA CYS A 14 22.32 36.73 3.22
C CYS A 14 21.46 36.16 4.35
N LEU A 15 21.25 36.89 5.43
CA LEU A 15 20.42 36.51 6.57
C LEU A 15 18.93 36.43 6.18
N SER A 16 18.41 37.37 5.37
CA SER A 16 17.03 37.31 4.89
C SER A 16 16.75 36.16 3.96
N ARG A 17 17.71 35.78 3.08
CA ARG A 17 17.59 34.60 2.22
C ARG A 17 17.66 33.29 2.99
N ALA A 18 18.51 33.18 4.01
CA ALA A 18 18.57 32.01 4.87
C ALA A 18 17.30 31.83 5.68
N MET A 19 16.70 32.93 6.13
CA MET A 19 15.43 32.89 6.89
C MET A 19 14.24 32.48 6.04
N VAL A 20 14.15 32.93 4.78
CA VAL A 20 13.08 32.55 3.84
C VAL A 20 13.18 31.06 3.44
N VAL A 21 14.39 30.54 3.23
CA VAL A 21 14.60 29.11 2.92
C VAL A 21 14.27 28.24 4.14
N GLY A 22 14.66 28.69 5.34
CA GLY A 22 14.37 27.97 6.59
C GLY A 22 12.88 27.90 6.91
N THR A 23 12.12 28.97 6.69
CA THR A 23 10.66 28.98 6.92
C THR A 23 9.90 28.17 5.88
N ALA A 24 10.34 28.16 4.62
CA ALA A 24 9.75 27.33 3.57
C ALA A 24 9.98 25.83 3.86
N ALA A 25 11.16 25.44 4.32
CA ALA A 25 11.48 24.04 4.69
C ALA A 25 10.67 23.59 5.91
N LEU A 26 10.48 24.45 6.92
CA LEU A 26 9.66 24.18 8.10
C LEU A 26 8.16 24.09 7.75
N MET A 27 7.65 24.90 6.84
CA MET A 27 6.27 24.82 6.35
C MET A 27 6.05 23.53 5.53
N TYR A 28 7.01 23.11 4.71
CA TYR A 28 6.91 21.86 3.96
C TYR A 28 6.90 20.63 4.89
N ALA A 29 7.71 20.62 5.94
CA ALA A 29 7.74 19.58 6.96
C ALA A 29 6.43 19.50 7.77
N SER A 30 5.81 20.65 8.06
CA SER A 30 4.54 20.70 8.81
C SER A 30 3.32 20.32 7.97
N LEU A 31 3.32 20.48 6.66
CA LEU A 31 2.25 19.99 5.79
C LEU A 31 2.28 18.45 5.64
N SER A 32 3.45 17.82 5.74
CA SER A 32 3.57 16.36 5.70
C SER A 32 3.14 15.68 7.01
N ALA A 33 3.15 16.39 8.14
CA ALA A 33 2.84 15.84 9.46
C ALA A 33 1.34 15.64 9.74
N ASN A 34 0.44 16.09 8.85
CA ASN A 34 -1.02 16.06 9.06
C ASN A 34 -1.79 15.24 8.02
N ALA A 35 -1.12 14.54 7.12
CA ALA A 35 -1.81 13.62 6.21
C ALA A 35 -2.16 12.33 6.98
N ALA A 36 -3.43 11.92 6.93
CA ALA A 36 -3.83 10.63 7.49
C ALA A 36 -3.01 9.50 6.84
N PRO A 37 -2.67 8.45 7.60
CA PRO A 37 -1.90 7.34 7.05
C PRO A 37 -2.63 6.66 5.89
N LEU A 38 -1.87 6.18 4.91
CA LEU A 38 -2.39 5.35 3.82
C LEU A 38 -2.96 4.06 4.42
N ARG A 39 -4.27 3.85 4.30
CA ARG A 39 -4.97 2.71 4.89
C ARG A 39 -5.11 1.58 3.89
N ILE A 40 -4.43 0.48 4.15
CA ILE A 40 -4.45 -0.73 3.32
C ILE A 40 -5.05 -1.88 4.12
N VAL A 41 -5.95 -2.65 3.51
CA VAL A 41 -6.46 -3.90 4.11
C VAL A 41 -6.06 -5.07 3.20
N ALA A 42 -5.38 -6.05 3.77
CA ALA A 42 -5.04 -7.30 3.12
C ALA A 42 -6.03 -8.38 3.56
N ILE A 43 -6.87 -8.83 2.65
CA ILE A 43 -7.84 -9.90 2.88
C ILE A 43 -7.42 -11.16 2.13
N GLY A 44 -7.51 -12.29 2.78
CA GLY A 44 -7.07 -13.57 2.22
C GLY A 44 -7.22 -14.72 3.20
N ALA A 45 -6.56 -15.84 2.91
CA ALA A 45 -6.61 -17.04 3.72
C ALA A 45 -5.36 -17.19 4.64
N SER A 46 -4.84 -18.39 4.75
CA SER A 46 -3.74 -18.75 5.66
C SER A 46 -2.42 -18.06 5.33
N ASN A 47 -2.12 -17.81 4.06
CA ASN A 47 -0.91 -17.07 3.67
C ASN A 47 -1.01 -15.59 4.07
N THR A 48 -2.17 -14.96 3.89
CA THR A 48 -2.38 -13.59 4.40
C THR A 48 -2.30 -13.54 5.93
N HIS A 49 -2.89 -14.53 6.61
CA HIS A 49 -2.80 -14.67 8.07
C HIS A 49 -1.36 -14.79 8.56
N GLY A 50 -0.47 -15.40 7.79
CA GLY A 50 0.91 -15.66 8.15
C GLY A 50 1.12 -17.04 8.82
N TRP A 51 0.49 -18.09 8.28
CA TRP A 51 0.68 -19.44 8.75
C TRP A 51 2.18 -19.79 8.78
N TYR A 52 2.66 -20.36 9.86
CA TYR A 52 4.06 -20.64 10.22
C TYR A 52 4.96 -19.44 10.52
N VAL A 53 4.67 -18.22 10.03
CA VAL A 53 5.54 -17.05 10.24
C VAL A 53 4.96 -16.05 11.25
N GLY A 54 3.70 -16.24 11.62
CA GLY A 54 2.97 -15.32 12.51
C GLY A 54 2.67 -13.97 11.84
N ASN A 55 1.84 -13.17 12.50
CA ASN A 55 1.36 -11.90 11.94
C ASN A 55 2.52 -10.93 11.60
N ARG A 56 3.58 -10.90 12.40
CA ARG A 56 4.75 -10.03 12.15
C ARG A 56 5.61 -10.48 10.96
N GLY A 57 5.62 -11.78 10.64
CA GLY A 57 6.33 -12.33 9.51
C GLY A 57 5.51 -12.36 8.22
N ALA A 58 4.19 -12.16 8.30
CA ALA A 58 3.30 -12.16 7.16
C ALA A 58 3.53 -10.95 6.23
N TYR A 59 3.21 -11.11 4.95
CA TYR A 59 3.44 -10.08 3.94
C TYR A 59 2.76 -8.73 4.24
N PRO A 60 1.60 -8.64 4.92
CA PRO A 60 1.03 -7.34 5.24
C PRO A 60 1.93 -6.51 6.16
N ALA A 61 2.51 -7.13 7.20
CA ALA A 61 3.43 -6.45 8.10
C ALA A 61 4.74 -6.07 7.41
N GLN A 62 5.27 -6.93 6.55
CA GLN A 62 6.47 -6.65 5.76
C GLN A 62 6.22 -5.52 4.74
N LEU A 63 5.05 -5.50 4.08
CA LEU A 63 4.66 -4.41 3.18
C LEU A 63 4.58 -3.07 3.91
N GLN A 64 3.98 -3.05 5.11
CA GLN A 64 3.94 -1.85 5.94
C GLN A 64 5.34 -1.32 6.25
N ALA A 65 6.26 -2.21 6.63
CA ALA A 65 7.64 -1.84 6.89
C ALA A 65 8.34 -1.27 5.65
N LEU A 66 8.12 -1.87 4.47
CA LEU A 66 8.67 -1.38 3.21
C LEU A 66 8.11 -0.01 2.81
N LEU A 67 6.80 0.23 2.97
CA LEU A 67 6.17 1.52 2.70
C LEU A 67 6.74 2.61 3.61
N ARG A 68 6.87 2.32 4.92
CA ARG A 68 7.46 3.25 5.89
C ARG A 68 8.92 3.54 5.58
N ALA A 69 9.69 2.55 5.15
CA ALA A 69 11.07 2.74 4.71
C ALA A 69 11.18 3.65 3.46
N LYS A 70 10.11 3.78 2.66
CA LYS A 70 9.98 4.74 1.55
C LYS A 70 9.45 6.11 1.99
N GLY A 71 9.27 6.35 3.30
CA GLY A 71 8.72 7.60 3.81
C GLY A 71 7.20 7.73 3.67
N ILE A 72 6.49 6.64 3.36
CA ILE A 72 5.03 6.62 3.25
C ILE A 72 4.49 6.16 4.61
N ASP A 73 3.77 7.07 5.28
CA ASP A 73 3.03 6.68 6.48
C ASP A 73 1.87 5.78 6.06
N ALA A 74 1.97 4.50 6.39
CA ALA A 74 1.01 3.48 5.99
C ALA A 74 0.62 2.59 7.16
N GLU A 75 -0.66 2.21 7.19
CA GLU A 75 -1.23 1.21 8.06
C GLU A 75 -1.76 0.06 7.20
N VAL A 76 -1.21 -1.16 7.39
CA VAL A 76 -1.62 -2.35 6.64
C VAL A 76 -2.27 -3.33 7.60
N THR A 77 -3.60 -3.38 7.56
CA THR A 77 -4.40 -4.31 8.36
C THR A 77 -4.35 -5.71 7.74
N ASN A 78 -4.00 -6.71 8.55
CA ASN A 78 -4.06 -8.11 8.15
C ASN A 78 -5.43 -8.69 8.49
N ALA A 79 -6.26 -8.93 7.47
CA ALA A 79 -7.56 -9.57 7.54
C ALA A 79 -7.54 -11.00 6.94
N GLY A 80 -6.42 -11.71 7.10
CA GLY A 80 -6.29 -13.11 6.70
C GLY A 80 -6.97 -14.05 7.69
N VAL A 81 -7.78 -14.99 7.20
CA VAL A 81 -8.41 -16.04 8.00
C VAL A 81 -8.11 -17.40 7.39
N PRO A 82 -7.44 -18.31 8.14
CA PRO A 82 -7.08 -19.61 7.63
C PRO A 82 -8.28 -20.43 7.12
N PHE A 83 -8.02 -21.25 6.09
CA PHE A 83 -8.99 -22.18 5.47
C PHE A 83 -10.14 -21.50 4.68
N GLU A 84 -10.20 -20.18 4.61
CA GLU A 84 -11.27 -19.53 3.85
C GLU A 84 -11.15 -19.72 2.34
N THR A 85 -12.32 -19.90 1.71
CA THR A 85 -12.52 -19.82 0.27
C THR A 85 -12.90 -18.40 -0.14
N THR A 86 -12.86 -18.11 -1.44
CA THR A 86 -13.32 -16.80 -1.95
C THR A 86 -14.79 -16.52 -1.62
N ALA A 87 -15.64 -17.54 -1.52
CA ALA A 87 -17.01 -17.39 -1.10
C ALA A 87 -17.15 -16.90 0.37
N VAL A 88 -16.26 -17.37 1.25
CA VAL A 88 -16.22 -16.90 2.65
C VAL A 88 -15.69 -15.48 2.72
N MET A 89 -14.60 -15.17 2.00
CA MET A 89 -14.05 -13.81 1.91
C MET A 89 -15.10 -12.82 1.40
N LEU A 90 -15.86 -13.18 0.36
CA LEU A 90 -16.93 -12.34 -0.20
C LEU A 90 -18.03 -12.01 0.83
N ARG A 91 -18.37 -12.93 1.73
CA ARG A 91 -19.38 -12.66 2.77
C ARG A 91 -18.94 -11.65 3.81
N ARG A 92 -17.63 -11.50 4.04
CA ARG A 92 -17.08 -10.60 5.06
C ARG A 92 -16.40 -9.35 4.51
N ILE A 93 -16.33 -9.22 3.16
CA ILE A 93 -15.58 -8.15 2.51
C ILE A 93 -15.99 -6.75 2.98
N ASP A 94 -17.29 -6.51 3.14
CA ASP A 94 -17.81 -5.19 3.51
C ASP A 94 -17.53 -4.85 4.98
N LYS A 95 -17.48 -5.86 5.86
CA LYS A 95 -17.15 -5.71 7.28
C LYS A 95 -15.65 -5.49 7.48
N ASP A 96 -14.82 -6.29 6.83
CA ASP A 96 -13.39 -6.35 7.11
C ASP A 96 -12.58 -5.32 6.30
N VAL A 97 -13.18 -4.79 5.23
CA VAL A 97 -12.65 -3.65 4.49
C VAL A 97 -13.56 -2.44 4.70
N PRO A 98 -13.36 -1.65 5.78
CA PRO A 98 -14.23 -0.54 6.13
C PRO A 98 -14.13 0.62 5.14
N ASN A 99 -15.12 1.52 5.17
CA ASN A 99 -15.06 2.78 4.44
C ASN A 99 -13.84 3.61 4.90
N GLY A 100 -13.22 4.33 3.97
CA GLY A 100 -11.97 5.05 4.23
C GLY A 100 -10.72 4.18 4.09
N THR A 101 -10.85 2.90 3.68
CA THR A 101 -9.73 2.13 3.16
C THR A 101 -9.31 2.70 1.81
N ASP A 102 -8.02 2.92 1.60
CA ASP A 102 -7.48 3.43 0.34
C ASP A 102 -7.25 2.32 -0.67
N ILE A 103 -6.69 1.21 -0.20
CA ILE A 103 -6.31 0.07 -1.04
C ILE A 103 -6.73 -1.23 -0.35
N ALA A 104 -7.41 -2.11 -1.06
CA ALA A 104 -7.63 -3.48 -0.65
C ALA A 104 -6.75 -4.43 -1.46
N ILE A 105 -6.06 -5.33 -0.77
CA ILE A 105 -5.29 -6.42 -1.36
C ILE A 105 -6.09 -7.70 -1.18
N LEU A 106 -6.45 -8.35 -2.28
CA LEU A 106 -7.13 -9.64 -2.29
C LEU A 106 -6.09 -10.74 -2.60
N GLU A 107 -5.84 -11.62 -1.64
CA GLU A 107 -5.05 -12.85 -1.83
C GLU A 107 -6.01 -14.04 -1.73
N PRO A 108 -6.62 -14.47 -2.86
CA PRO A 108 -7.72 -15.45 -2.84
C PRO A 108 -7.26 -16.88 -2.50
N GLY A 109 -5.97 -17.17 -2.62
CA GLY A 109 -5.40 -18.48 -2.31
C GLY A 109 -5.97 -19.63 -3.14
N GLY A 110 -5.70 -20.87 -2.68
CA GLY A 110 -6.07 -22.12 -3.38
C GLY A 110 -7.19 -22.91 -2.73
N ASN A 111 -7.84 -22.40 -1.68
CA ASN A 111 -8.78 -23.18 -0.87
C ASN A 111 -10.09 -23.53 -1.61
N ASP A 112 -10.52 -22.71 -2.59
CA ASP A 112 -11.70 -23.03 -3.40
C ASP A 112 -11.55 -24.42 -4.02
N ARG A 113 -10.42 -24.70 -4.70
CA ARG A 113 -10.14 -26.02 -5.26
C ARG A 113 -10.07 -27.11 -4.19
N ARG A 114 -9.49 -26.81 -3.03
CA ARG A 114 -9.35 -27.73 -1.91
C ARG A 114 -10.69 -28.16 -1.32
N PHE A 115 -11.66 -27.25 -1.31
CA PHE A 115 -13.00 -27.46 -0.76
C PHE A 115 -14.07 -27.59 -1.85
N PHE A 116 -13.72 -28.20 -3.00
CA PHE A 116 -14.63 -28.56 -4.09
C PHE A 116 -15.31 -27.39 -4.81
N GLY A 117 -14.78 -26.17 -4.69
CA GLY A 117 -15.23 -25.04 -5.48
C GLY A 117 -14.68 -25.08 -6.90
N THR A 118 -15.42 -24.50 -7.85
CA THR A 118 -14.98 -24.42 -9.26
C THR A 118 -14.14 -23.18 -9.52
N LYS A 119 -13.39 -23.18 -10.63
CA LYS A 119 -12.63 -21.99 -11.08
C LYS A 119 -13.55 -20.84 -11.41
N GLU A 120 -14.70 -21.12 -11.97
CA GLU A 120 -15.71 -20.14 -12.38
C GLU A 120 -16.32 -19.45 -11.15
N GLN A 121 -16.67 -20.23 -10.13
CA GLN A 121 -17.17 -19.68 -8.84
C GLN A 121 -16.11 -18.81 -8.17
N ARG A 122 -14.85 -19.27 -8.14
CA ARG A 122 -13.74 -18.49 -7.60
C ARG A 122 -13.57 -17.16 -8.35
N ALA A 123 -13.56 -17.21 -9.68
CA ALA A 123 -13.43 -16.00 -10.50
C ALA A 123 -14.62 -15.04 -10.30
N ALA A 124 -15.84 -15.56 -10.25
CA ALA A 124 -17.04 -14.76 -9.98
C ALA A 124 -17.00 -14.08 -8.59
N ASN A 125 -16.56 -14.81 -7.56
CA ASN A 125 -16.41 -14.25 -6.22
C ASN A 125 -15.35 -13.14 -6.17
N ILE A 126 -14.21 -13.32 -6.83
CA ILE A 126 -13.16 -12.30 -6.91
C ILE A 126 -13.70 -11.06 -7.64
N ALA A 127 -14.33 -11.23 -8.79
CA ALA A 127 -14.90 -10.12 -9.55
C ALA A 127 -15.97 -9.35 -8.75
N GLU A 128 -16.80 -10.05 -7.99
CA GLU A 128 -17.80 -9.40 -7.13
C GLU A 128 -17.16 -8.64 -5.95
N MET A 129 -16.11 -9.18 -5.32
CA MET A 129 -15.33 -8.45 -4.32
C MET A 129 -14.73 -7.17 -4.89
N GLU A 130 -14.09 -7.28 -6.07
CA GLU A 130 -13.53 -6.10 -6.75
C GLU A 130 -14.61 -5.06 -7.07
N ARG A 131 -15.75 -5.49 -7.59
CA ARG A 131 -16.86 -4.59 -7.92
C ARG A 131 -17.36 -3.83 -6.69
N ARG A 132 -17.58 -4.52 -5.56
CA ARG A 132 -18.04 -3.90 -4.30
C ARG A 132 -17.03 -2.88 -3.76
N LEU A 133 -15.75 -3.23 -3.78
CA LEU A 133 -14.69 -2.35 -3.28
C LEU A 133 -14.53 -1.12 -4.17
N ARG A 134 -14.50 -1.29 -5.49
CA ARG A 134 -14.40 -0.18 -6.46
C ARG A 134 -15.61 0.76 -6.39
N ALA A 135 -16.81 0.23 -6.17
CA ALA A 135 -18.02 1.05 -5.96
C ALA A 135 -17.92 1.98 -4.73
N ARG A 136 -17.02 1.66 -3.80
CA ARG A 136 -16.69 2.46 -2.60
C ARG A 136 -15.42 3.30 -2.78
N SER A 137 -14.95 3.48 -4.02
CA SER A 137 -13.73 4.20 -4.38
C SER A 137 -12.45 3.62 -3.78
N ILE A 138 -12.46 2.33 -3.42
CA ILE A 138 -11.29 1.62 -2.91
C ILE A 138 -10.51 1.05 -4.08
N SER A 139 -9.21 1.34 -4.18
CA SER A 139 -8.33 0.69 -5.17
C SER A 139 -8.12 -0.77 -4.81
N VAL A 140 -8.14 -1.67 -5.80
CA VAL A 140 -8.03 -3.10 -5.54
C VAL A 140 -6.80 -3.67 -6.24
N ILE A 141 -6.01 -4.44 -5.49
CA ILE A 141 -4.93 -5.27 -5.98
C ILE A 141 -5.32 -6.73 -5.76
N VAL A 142 -5.48 -7.50 -6.81
CA VAL A 142 -5.60 -8.96 -6.70
C VAL A 142 -4.20 -9.54 -6.83
N TYR A 143 -3.76 -10.28 -5.81
CA TYR A 143 -2.51 -11.01 -5.81
C TYR A 143 -2.81 -12.51 -5.89
N ASP A 144 -2.59 -13.09 -7.04
CA ASP A 144 -2.87 -14.50 -7.36
C ASP A 144 -1.70 -15.15 -8.13
N GLU A 145 -0.48 -14.77 -7.77
CA GLU A 145 0.73 -15.24 -8.41
C GLU A 145 1.24 -16.53 -7.76
N GLU A 146 1.75 -17.45 -8.59
CA GLU A 146 2.36 -18.67 -8.09
C GLU A 146 3.70 -18.39 -7.42
N MET A 147 3.86 -18.94 -6.21
CA MET A 147 5.10 -18.85 -5.46
C MET A 147 6.00 -20.06 -5.79
N PRO A 148 7.27 -19.87 -6.20
CA PRO A 148 8.21 -20.96 -6.41
C PRO A 148 8.38 -21.85 -5.18
N LEU A 149 8.58 -23.15 -5.38
CA LEU A 149 8.66 -24.16 -4.30
C LEU A 149 9.69 -23.81 -3.22
N ARG A 150 10.85 -23.24 -3.60
CA ARG A 150 11.92 -22.84 -2.65
C ARG A 150 11.48 -21.83 -1.60
N TYR A 151 10.37 -21.12 -1.84
CA TYR A 151 9.79 -20.13 -0.94
C TYR A 151 8.52 -20.64 -0.24
N ARG A 152 8.20 -21.92 -0.41
CA ARG A 152 7.12 -22.59 0.33
C ARG A 152 7.68 -23.33 1.52
N ALA A 153 6.88 -23.43 2.59
CA ALA A 153 7.19 -24.23 3.75
C ALA A 153 7.18 -25.74 3.42
N PHE A 154 7.49 -26.58 4.40
CA PHE A 154 7.59 -28.03 4.23
C PHE A 154 6.29 -28.69 3.75
N ASP A 155 5.16 -28.05 3.89
CA ASP A 155 3.85 -28.53 3.42
C ASP A 155 3.55 -28.18 1.94
N PHE A 156 4.45 -27.44 1.28
CA PHE A 156 4.35 -27.00 -0.12
C PHE A 156 3.13 -26.10 -0.43
N ILE A 157 2.43 -25.63 0.60
CA ILE A 157 1.23 -24.78 0.51
C ILE A 157 1.51 -23.38 1.03
N HIS A 158 2.02 -23.29 2.27
CA HIS A 158 2.26 -22.03 2.94
C HIS A 158 3.64 -21.46 2.60
N PHE A 159 3.77 -20.15 2.75
CA PHE A 159 5.01 -19.46 2.36
C PHE A 159 5.97 -19.34 3.55
N THR A 160 7.27 -19.39 3.24
CA THR A 160 8.32 -19.07 4.21
C THR A 160 8.33 -17.58 4.50
N TYR A 161 9.06 -17.15 5.54
CA TYR A 161 9.28 -15.74 5.83
C TYR A 161 9.81 -14.95 4.60
N GLU A 162 10.75 -15.56 3.87
CA GLU A 162 11.31 -14.99 2.65
C GLU A 162 10.27 -14.92 1.52
N GLY A 163 9.43 -15.95 1.37
CA GLY A 163 8.30 -15.95 0.43
C GLY A 163 7.34 -14.80 0.70
N HIS A 164 7.01 -14.54 1.95
CA HIS A 164 6.23 -13.36 2.34
C HIS A 164 6.93 -12.04 1.98
N GLY A 165 8.26 -11.98 2.10
CA GLY A 165 9.06 -10.83 1.69
C GLY A 165 8.96 -10.54 0.18
N ILE A 166 8.97 -11.60 -0.63
CA ILE A 166 8.80 -11.48 -2.10
C ILE A 166 7.42 -10.91 -2.44
N ILE A 167 6.37 -11.41 -1.79
CA ILE A 167 5.02 -10.87 -1.97
C ILE A 167 4.97 -9.39 -1.57
N ALA A 168 5.51 -9.05 -0.42
CA ALA A 168 5.54 -7.68 0.07
C ALA A 168 6.26 -6.73 -0.90
N ALA A 169 7.38 -7.17 -1.48
CA ALA A 169 8.12 -6.39 -2.47
C ALA A 169 7.33 -6.20 -3.79
N ALA A 170 6.67 -7.25 -4.28
CA ALA A 170 5.82 -7.17 -5.47
C ALA A 170 4.61 -6.23 -5.23
N LEU A 171 3.98 -6.34 -4.08
CA LEU A 171 2.85 -5.48 -3.69
C LEU A 171 3.28 -4.02 -3.50
N LEU A 172 4.49 -3.77 -2.98
CA LEU A 172 5.03 -2.42 -2.87
C LEU A 172 5.02 -1.71 -4.22
N LEU A 173 5.48 -2.37 -5.29
CA LEU A 173 5.49 -1.78 -6.64
C LEU A 173 4.08 -1.43 -7.10
N ARG A 174 3.12 -2.31 -6.91
CA ARG A 174 1.70 -2.07 -7.27
C ARG A 174 1.07 -0.93 -6.46
N VAL A 175 1.39 -0.83 -5.17
CA VAL A 175 0.94 0.29 -4.33
C VAL A 175 1.53 1.61 -4.85
N MET A 176 2.83 1.64 -5.15
CA MET A 176 3.48 2.83 -5.71
C MET A 176 2.84 3.29 -7.02
N GLU A 177 2.51 2.37 -7.93
CA GLU A 177 1.81 2.67 -9.17
C GLU A 177 0.42 3.30 -8.94
N ILE A 178 -0.32 2.82 -7.92
CA ILE A 178 -1.61 3.41 -7.56
C ILE A 178 -1.43 4.83 -7.04
N LEU A 179 -0.45 5.06 -6.17
CA LEU A 179 -0.18 6.37 -5.61
C LEU A 179 0.27 7.37 -6.68
N ASP A 180 1.11 6.93 -7.62
CA ASP A 180 1.56 7.77 -8.73
C ASP A 180 0.41 8.16 -9.67
N ARG A 181 -0.49 7.23 -9.97
CA ARG A 181 -1.72 7.54 -10.74
C ARG A 181 -2.58 8.56 -10.03
N ARG A 182 -2.89 8.36 -8.74
CA ARG A 182 -3.68 9.31 -7.94
C ARG A 182 -3.06 10.71 -7.92
N ARG A 183 -1.74 10.80 -7.80
CA ARG A 183 -1.03 12.08 -7.83
C ARG A 183 -1.17 12.79 -9.17
N ASN A 184 -1.05 12.05 -10.27
CA ASN A 184 -1.19 12.61 -11.62
C ASN A 184 -2.62 13.05 -11.94
N ASP A 185 -3.63 12.35 -11.41
CA ASP A 185 -5.04 12.72 -11.56
C ASP A 185 -5.39 14.02 -10.82
N VAL A 186 -4.73 14.29 -9.68
CA VAL A 186 -4.91 15.54 -8.89
C VAL A 186 -4.13 16.71 -9.47
N LEU A 187 -3.03 16.46 -10.21
CA LEU A 187 -2.20 17.48 -10.85
C LEU A 187 -2.37 17.41 -12.39
N PRO A 188 -3.48 17.93 -12.96
CA PRO A 188 -3.62 17.97 -14.41
C PRO A 188 -2.45 18.76 -15.00
N SER A 189 -1.83 18.19 -16.02
CA SER A 189 -0.61 18.68 -16.66
C SER A 189 -0.69 20.18 -16.95
N ARG A 190 0.23 20.98 -16.37
CA ARG A 190 0.41 22.41 -16.67
C ARG A 190 0.77 22.69 -18.13
N ASN A 191 0.80 21.69 -19.00
CA ASN A 191 1.19 21.80 -20.41
C ASN A 191 0.01 21.93 -21.39
N ALA A 192 -1.25 21.95 -20.95
CA ALA A 192 -2.39 22.10 -21.86
C ALA A 192 -2.74 23.56 -22.24
N SER A 193 -2.05 24.56 -21.69
CA SER A 193 -2.34 25.98 -21.93
C SER A 193 -1.32 26.72 -22.80
N ARG A 194 -0.50 26.02 -23.57
CA ARG A 194 0.41 26.62 -24.56
C ARG A 194 0.22 26.06 -25.97
N ARG A 195 -1.01 26.11 -26.46
CA ARG A 195 -1.27 26.05 -27.92
C ARG A 195 -2.30 27.08 -28.29
#